data_3050221b92f7901d61cebb4cd63f17c8
#
_entry.id   3050221b92f7901d61cebb4cd63f17c8
#
_cell.length_a   1.000
_cell.length_b   1.000
_cell.length_c   1.000
_cell.angle_alpha   90.00
_cell.angle_beta   90.00
_cell.angle_gamma   90.00
#
_symmetry.space_group_name_H-M   'P 1'
#
loop_
_entity.id
_entity.type
_entity.pdbx_description
1 polymer ?
#
loop_
_entity_poly.entity_id
_entity_poly.type
_entity_poly.pdbx_seq_one_letter_code
_entity_poly.pdbx_strand_id
1 'polypeptide(L)'
;LRGAGEKQIELDQRMLSDRIKATQAKIAEVSKRRRQNRRGRNRRGTPTITLVGYTNAGKSTLFNSLTDAQVLAEDMLFATLDPTMRKVQVPGTGEVVLADTVGFVSLLPHTLVEAFKATLEEVIHSDLLLHVVDVSDPLWRERMEQVQQVLDEIGAGKLRQIVVLNKADLLSSEAQQTLAGFGCLISAQLHKGLDVLVKQMGDVLGVVAPHQVILPATDGRNRAWLYRSGEVLNEKLREDGSVQL
;
A
#
# COMPACT_ATOMS: atom_id res chain seq x y z
N LEU A 1 52.42 -19.75 -20.23
CA LEU A 1 52.00 -20.74 -19.22
C LEU A 1 50.97 -20.08 -18.31
N ARG A 2 49.67 -20.30 -18.58
CA ARG A 2 48.60 -19.87 -17.67
C ARG A 2 48.64 -20.72 -16.42
N GLY A 3 48.80 -20.12 -15.25
CA GLY A 3 48.86 -20.81 -13.96
C GLY A 3 47.53 -21.43 -13.55
N ALA A 4 47.55 -22.45 -12.67
CA ALA A 4 46.37 -23.13 -12.15
C ALA A 4 45.37 -22.14 -11.48
N GLY A 5 45.89 -21.06 -10.87
CA GLY A 5 45.08 -20.00 -10.24
C GLY A 5 44.26 -19.13 -11.23
N GLU A 6 44.79 -18.88 -12.44
CA GLU A 6 44.04 -18.12 -13.45
C GLU A 6 42.80 -18.89 -13.95
N LYS A 7 42.94 -20.22 -14.10
CA LYS A 7 41.78 -21.07 -14.48
C LYS A 7 40.71 -21.11 -13.38
N GLN A 8 41.09 -21.08 -12.13
CA GLN A 8 40.18 -21.06 -10.99
C GLN A 8 39.39 -19.75 -10.96
N ILE A 9 40.09 -18.60 -11.14
CA ILE A 9 39.48 -17.27 -11.17
C ILE A 9 38.49 -17.17 -12.35
N GLU A 10 38.83 -17.66 -13.54
CA GLU A 10 37.97 -17.67 -14.71
C GLU A 10 36.69 -18.52 -14.46
N LEU A 11 36.83 -19.66 -13.80
CA LEU A 11 35.72 -20.54 -13.41
C LEU A 11 34.80 -19.85 -12.41
N ASP A 12 35.38 -19.25 -11.35
CA ASP A 12 34.64 -18.55 -10.32
C ASP A 12 33.87 -17.34 -10.88
N GLN A 13 34.48 -16.56 -11.79
CA GLN A 13 33.83 -15.47 -12.52
C GLN A 13 32.66 -15.95 -13.36
N ARG A 14 32.80 -17.10 -14.04
CA ARG A 14 31.73 -17.68 -14.84
C ARG A 14 30.59 -18.15 -13.96
N MET A 15 30.86 -18.85 -12.85
CA MET A 15 29.86 -19.28 -11.89
C MET A 15 29.11 -18.08 -11.27
N LEU A 16 29.82 -17.00 -10.93
CA LEU A 16 29.24 -15.75 -10.45
C LEU A 16 28.33 -15.10 -11.52
N SER A 17 28.81 -15.02 -12.75
CA SER A 17 28.01 -14.47 -13.88
C SER A 17 26.74 -15.29 -14.12
N ASP A 18 26.82 -16.62 -14.09
CA ASP A 18 25.65 -17.49 -14.28
C ASP A 18 24.67 -17.35 -13.11
N ARG A 19 25.16 -17.20 -11.88
CA ARG A 19 24.34 -16.96 -10.69
C ARG A 19 23.63 -15.60 -10.74
N ILE A 20 24.32 -14.56 -11.21
CA ILE A 20 23.74 -13.23 -11.42
C ILE A 20 22.62 -13.32 -12.46
N LYS A 21 22.86 -13.95 -13.62
CA LYS A 21 21.85 -14.12 -14.67
C LYS A 21 20.63 -14.89 -14.17
N ALA A 22 20.84 -15.99 -13.44
CA ALA A 22 19.75 -16.78 -12.87
C ALA A 22 18.92 -15.96 -11.86
N THR A 23 19.58 -15.13 -11.04
CA THR A 23 18.91 -14.25 -10.08
C THR A 23 18.12 -13.14 -10.79
N GLN A 24 18.70 -12.52 -11.82
CA GLN A 24 18.00 -11.51 -12.64
C GLN A 24 16.77 -12.10 -13.32
N ALA A 25 16.86 -13.33 -13.84
CA ALA A 25 15.72 -14.02 -14.45
C ALA A 25 14.59 -14.27 -13.43
N LYS A 26 14.92 -14.68 -12.20
CA LYS A 26 13.94 -14.84 -11.11
C LYS A 26 13.27 -13.50 -10.75
N ILE A 27 14.04 -12.42 -10.64
CA ILE A 27 13.51 -11.07 -10.36
C ILE A 27 12.53 -10.65 -11.47
N ALA A 28 12.88 -10.87 -12.73
CA ALA A 28 12.02 -10.55 -13.88
C ALA A 28 10.71 -11.36 -13.85
N GLU A 29 10.76 -12.64 -13.48
CA GLU A 29 9.57 -13.48 -13.34
C GLU A 29 8.65 -12.98 -12.21
N VAL A 30 9.19 -12.66 -11.04
CA VAL A 30 8.44 -12.10 -9.90
C VAL A 30 7.78 -10.77 -10.31
N SER A 31 8.52 -9.89 -10.98
CA SER A 31 8.00 -8.61 -11.48
C SER A 31 6.87 -8.80 -12.51
N LYS A 32 6.95 -9.83 -13.36
CA LYS A 32 5.88 -10.18 -14.30
C LYS A 32 4.62 -10.66 -13.59
N ARG A 33 4.75 -11.55 -12.60
CA ARG A 33 3.61 -12.03 -11.79
C ARG A 33 2.94 -10.89 -11.03
N ARG A 34 3.70 -9.97 -10.43
CA ARG A 34 3.18 -8.79 -9.74
C ARG A 34 2.37 -7.89 -10.69
N ARG A 35 2.89 -7.62 -11.91
CA ARG A 35 2.16 -6.86 -12.94
C ARG A 35 0.86 -7.54 -13.36
N GLN A 36 0.83 -8.86 -13.47
CA GLN A 36 -0.39 -9.62 -13.78
C GLN A 36 -1.44 -9.51 -12.66
N ASN A 37 -1.02 -9.67 -11.39
CA ASN A 37 -1.90 -9.55 -10.24
C ASN A 37 -2.49 -8.13 -10.14
N ARG A 38 -1.67 -7.10 -10.37
CA ARG A 38 -2.10 -5.69 -10.42
C ARG A 38 -3.15 -5.44 -11.49
N ARG A 39 -2.92 -5.94 -12.72
CA ARG A 39 -3.93 -5.85 -13.79
C ARG A 39 -5.24 -6.54 -13.42
N GLY A 40 -5.18 -7.64 -12.68
CA GLY A 40 -6.36 -8.33 -12.15
C GLY A 40 -7.14 -7.47 -11.15
N ARG A 41 -6.44 -6.77 -10.23
CA ARG A 41 -7.04 -5.83 -9.27
C ARG A 41 -7.69 -4.64 -9.98
N ASN A 42 -6.95 -3.98 -10.86
CA ASN A 42 -7.46 -2.84 -11.62
C ASN A 42 -8.70 -3.17 -12.47
N ARG A 43 -8.76 -4.39 -13.04
CA ARG A 43 -9.96 -4.83 -13.78
C ARG A 43 -11.18 -5.05 -12.89
N ARG A 44 -10.98 -5.38 -11.62
CA ARG A 44 -12.03 -5.59 -10.62
C ARG A 44 -12.41 -4.31 -9.88
N GLY A 45 -11.68 -3.21 -10.10
CA GLY A 45 -11.89 -1.97 -9.40
C GLY A 45 -11.55 -2.02 -7.90
N THR A 46 -10.81 -3.06 -7.43
CA THR A 46 -10.45 -3.20 -6.02
C THR A 46 -9.36 -2.20 -5.66
N PRO A 47 -9.62 -1.20 -4.81
CA PRO A 47 -8.62 -0.20 -4.43
C PRO A 47 -7.46 -0.82 -3.67
N THR A 48 -6.28 -0.23 -3.83
CA THR A 48 -5.06 -0.64 -3.11
C THR A 48 -4.62 0.48 -2.18
N ILE A 49 -4.45 0.14 -0.91
CA ILE A 49 -3.93 1.02 0.14
C ILE A 49 -2.55 0.52 0.53
N THR A 50 -1.56 1.40 0.54
CA THR A 50 -0.18 1.01 0.88
C THR A 50 0.31 1.76 2.12
N LEU A 51 0.88 1.01 3.06
CA LEU A 51 1.55 1.55 4.23
C LEU A 51 2.94 2.06 3.84
N VAL A 52 3.21 3.32 4.11
CA VAL A 52 4.51 3.95 3.94
C VAL A 52 4.94 4.62 5.24
N GLY A 53 6.22 4.83 5.44
CA GLY A 53 6.72 5.46 6.66
C GLY A 53 8.11 4.99 7.02
N TYR A 54 8.72 5.69 7.96
CA TYR A 54 10.07 5.38 8.42
C TYR A 54 10.16 3.97 9.03
N THR A 55 11.38 3.41 9.09
CA THR A 55 11.60 2.14 9.80
C THR A 55 11.15 2.25 11.25
N ASN A 56 10.62 1.18 11.79
CA ASN A 56 10.09 1.11 13.16
C ASN A 56 8.93 2.08 13.48
N ALA A 57 8.28 2.69 12.49
CA ALA A 57 7.07 3.48 12.72
C ALA A 57 5.84 2.64 13.09
N GLY A 58 5.94 1.31 13.02
CA GLY A 58 4.87 0.38 13.37
C GLY A 58 3.95 0.01 12.20
N LYS A 59 4.44 0.06 10.95
CA LYS A 59 3.68 -0.32 9.75
C LYS A 59 3.18 -1.76 9.79
N SER A 60 4.07 -2.72 10.04
CA SER A 60 3.71 -4.15 10.10
C SER A 60 2.80 -4.46 11.30
N THR A 61 2.97 -3.75 12.43
CA THR A 61 2.04 -3.84 13.56
C THR A 61 0.65 -3.34 13.16
N LEU A 62 0.57 -2.20 12.49
CA LEU A 62 -0.71 -1.65 11.98
C LEU A 62 -1.34 -2.58 10.94
N PHE A 63 -0.53 -3.12 10.03
CA PHE A 63 -0.98 -4.10 9.05
C PHE A 63 -1.63 -5.32 9.72
N ASN A 64 -0.96 -5.90 10.73
CA ASN A 64 -1.49 -7.03 11.50
C ASN A 64 -2.79 -6.67 12.21
N SER A 65 -2.85 -5.48 12.83
CA SER A 65 -4.04 -5.01 13.56
C SER A 65 -5.25 -4.78 12.65
N LEU A 66 -5.04 -4.46 11.38
CA LEU A 66 -6.11 -4.22 10.40
C LEU A 66 -6.51 -5.49 9.62
N THR A 67 -5.66 -6.51 9.59
CA THR A 67 -5.86 -7.69 8.73
C THR A 67 -6.02 -9.01 9.47
N ASP A 68 -5.95 -9.01 10.80
CA ASP A 68 -5.85 -10.21 11.63
C ASP A 68 -4.72 -11.17 11.18
N ALA A 69 -3.71 -10.63 10.50
CA ALA A 69 -2.56 -11.39 10.02
C ALA A 69 -1.46 -11.46 11.08
N GLN A 70 -0.65 -12.51 11.02
CA GLN A 70 0.55 -12.67 11.85
C GLN A 70 1.80 -12.45 10.98
N VAL A 71 2.00 -11.25 10.49
CA VAL A 71 3.26 -10.87 9.84
C VAL A 71 4.27 -10.54 10.93
N LEU A 72 5.51 -11.00 10.75
CA LEU A 72 6.59 -10.74 11.69
C LEU A 72 6.80 -9.22 11.84
N ALA A 73 6.43 -8.69 12.99
CA ALA A 73 6.64 -7.30 13.35
C ALA A 73 7.78 -7.25 14.38
N GLU A 74 9.00 -7.10 13.91
CA GLU A 74 10.19 -6.98 14.76
C GLU A 74 10.71 -5.55 14.77
N ASP A 75 11.31 -5.13 15.88
CA ASP A 75 12.02 -3.86 16.03
C ASP A 75 13.37 -3.86 15.30
N MET A 76 13.38 -4.39 14.08
CA MET A 76 14.57 -4.48 13.24
C MET A 76 14.43 -3.58 12.01
N LEU A 77 15.55 -3.02 11.57
CA LEU A 77 15.61 -2.32 10.29
C LEU A 77 15.28 -3.30 9.16
N PHE A 78 14.36 -2.90 8.26
CA PHE A 78 13.92 -3.74 7.13
C PHE A 78 13.24 -5.06 7.52
N ALA A 79 12.44 -5.08 8.59
CA ALA A 79 11.67 -6.26 9.00
C ALA A 79 10.78 -6.81 7.87
N THR A 80 10.29 -5.95 6.98
CA THR A 80 9.54 -6.33 5.79
C THR A 80 10.38 -6.09 4.54
N LEU A 81 10.82 -7.16 3.84
CA LEU A 81 11.57 -7.07 2.59
C LEU A 81 10.67 -7.26 1.35
N ASP A 82 9.63 -8.07 1.46
CA ASP A 82 8.69 -8.36 0.37
C ASP A 82 7.31 -7.81 0.75
N PRO A 83 6.63 -7.04 -0.12
CA PRO A 83 5.32 -6.48 0.21
C PRO A 83 4.32 -7.59 0.52
N THR A 84 3.76 -7.55 1.71
CA THR A 84 2.68 -8.45 2.09
C THR A 84 1.35 -7.79 1.78
N MET A 85 0.45 -8.51 1.12
CA MET A 85 -0.87 -7.99 0.73
C MET A 85 -1.97 -8.81 1.36
N ARG A 86 -3.01 -8.13 1.89
CA ARG A 86 -4.20 -8.75 2.44
C ARG A 86 -5.44 -7.94 2.07
N LYS A 87 -6.57 -8.63 2.02
CA LYS A 87 -7.88 -8.01 1.81
C LYS A 87 -8.44 -7.54 3.14
N VAL A 88 -8.97 -6.33 3.16
CA VAL A 88 -9.61 -5.71 4.32
C VAL A 88 -10.95 -5.14 3.88
N GLN A 89 -11.96 -5.22 4.74
CA GLN A 89 -13.25 -4.58 4.52
C GLN A 89 -13.21 -3.15 5.05
N VAL A 90 -13.48 -2.19 4.18
CA VAL A 90 -13.54 -0.77 4.54
C VAL A 90 -15.00 -0.31 4.40
N PRO A 91 -15.61 0.22 5.48
CA PRO A 91 -16.99 0.69 5.43
C PRO A 91 -17.21 1.70 4.30
N GLY A 92 -18.26 1.48 3.52
CA GLY A 92 -18.62 2.36 2.42
C GLY A 92 -17.81 2.17 1.12
N THR A 93 -16.66 1.50 1.16
CA THR A 93 -15.83 1.20 -0.04
C THR A 93 -15.90 -0.29 -0.41
N GLY A 94 -16.16 -1.16 0.58
CA GLY A 94 -16.13 -2.60 0.38
C GLY A 94 -14.73 -3.20 0.55
N GLU A 95 -14.40 -4.21 -0.28
CA GLU A 95 -13.11 -4.90 -0.23
C GLU A 95 -12.00 -4.03 -0.81
N VAL A 96 -10.95 -3.79 -0.02
CA VAL A 96 -9.70 -3.13 -0.45
C VAL A 96 -8.50 -4.06 -0.23
N VAL A 97 -7.42 -3.83 -0.94
CA VAL A 97 -6.14 -4.53 -0.72
C VAL A 97 -5.23 -3.63 0.09
N LEU A 98 -4.88 -4.06 1.30
CA LEU A 98 -3.86 -3.42 2.12
C LEU A 98 -2.49 -4.05 1.83
N ALA A 99 -1.48 -3.22 1.61
CA ALA A 99 -0.10 -3.64 1.36
C ALA A 99 0.84 -3.08 2.44
N ASP A 100 1.59 -3.96 3.10
CA ASP A 100 2.72 -3.57 3.95
C ASP A 100 3.97 -3.48 3.10
N THR A 101 4.76 -2.43 3.29
CA THR A 101 6.00 -2.20 2.53
C THR A 101 7.21 -2.04 3.43
N VAL A 102 8.37 -2.06 2.81
CA VAL A 102 9.65 -1.78 3.47
C VAL A 102 9.64 -0.41 4.14
N GLY A 103 10.20 -0.32 5.34
CA GLY A 103 10.43 0.97 6.00
C GLY A 103 11.48 1.80 5.29
N PHE A 104 11.18 3.09 5.10
CA PHE A 104 12.16 4.05 4.61
C PHE A 104 13.21 4.33 5.69
N VAL A 105 14.45 4.53 5.26
CA VAL A 105 15.56 4.98 6.11
C VAL A 105 16.15 6.25 5.52
N SER A 106 16.75 7.07 6.38
CA SER A 106 17.55 8.22 5.93
C SER A 106 18.68 7.70 5.03
N LEU A 107 18.85 8.30 3.86
CA LEU A 107 19.90 7.92 2.90
C LEU A 107 19.77 6.46 2.41
N LEU A 108 18.72 6.17 1.63
CA LEU A 108 18.70 4.95 0.82
C LEU A 108 19.85 5.06 -0.21
N PRO A 109 20.91 4.24 -0.11
CA PRO A 109 21.93 4.21 -1.15
C PRO A 109 21.29 3.93 -2.50
N HIS A 110 21.71 4.60 -3.55
CA HIS A 110 21.18 4.40 -4.92
C HIS A 110 21.18 2.92 -5.35
N THR A 111 22.13 2.13 -4.85
CA THR A 111 22.19 0.69 -5.07
C THR A 111 21.02 -0.08 -4.42
N LEU A 112 20.49 0.40 -3.30
CA LEU A 112 19.31 -0.18 -2.64
C LEU A 112 18.00 0.27 -3.29
N VAL A 113 17.93 1.44 -3.91
CA VAL A 113 16.75 1.89 -4.65
C VAL A 113 16.37 0.90 -5.74
N GLU A 114 17.35 0.34 -6.46
CA GLU A 114 17.07 -0.72 -7.45
C GLU A 114 16.56 -2.01 -6.82
N ALA A 115 17.10 -2.42 -5.68
CA ALA A 115 16.63 -3.60 -4.95
C ALA A 115 15.20 -3.40 -4.42
N PHE A 116 14.85 -2.19 -3.98
CA PHE A 116 13.52 -1.83 -3.48
C PHE A 116 12.54 -1.41 -4.58
N LYS A 117 12.98 -1.29 -5.83
CA LYS A 117 12.14 -0.85 -6.95
C LYS A 117 10.83 -1.63 -7.06
N ALA A 118 10.87 -2.93 -6.74
CA ALA A 118 9.68 -3.77 -6.78
C ALA A 118 8.66 -3.46 -5.67
N THR A 119 9.12 -3.03 -4.48
CA THR A 119 8.25 -2.59 -3.38
C THR A 119 7.76 -1.16 -3.61
N LEU A 120 8.60 -0.30 -4.18
CA LEU A 120 8.26 1.06 -4.57
C LEU A 120 7.24 1.10 -5.73
N GLU A 121 7.25 0.11 -6.64
CA GLU A 121 6.21 -0.02 -7.68
C GLU A 121 4.80 -0.18 -7.10
N GLU A 122 4.63 -0.86 -5.97
CA GLU A 122 3.31 -0.95 -5.32
C GLU A 122 2.88 0.39 -4.72
N VAL A 123 3.82 1.18 -4.17
CA VAL A 123 3.54 2.54 -3.65
C VAL A 123 3.05 3.47 -4.77
N ILE A 124 3.77 3.51 -5.91
CA ILE A 124 3.43 4.38 -7.05
C ILE A 124 2.02 4.09 -7.62
N HIS A 125 1.58 2.84 -7.52
CA HIS A 125 0.30 2.40 -8.08
C HIS A 125 -0.82 2.26 -7.06
N SER A 126 -0.63 2.79 -5.87
CA SER A 126 -1.65 2.80 -4.82
C SER A 126 -2.71 3.86 -5.07
N ASP A 127 -3.94 3.59 -4.63
CA ASP A 127 -5.04 4.54 -4.65
C ASP A 127 -5.00 5.46 -3.42
N LEU A 128 -4.40 4.98 -2.33
CA LEU A 128 -4.23 5.69 -1.07
C LEU A 128 -2.95 5.23 -0.36
N LEU A 129 -2.21 6.18 0.22
CA LEU A 129 -1.09 5.90 1.10
C LEU A 129 -1.48 6.16 2.56
N LEU A 130 -1.12 5.24 3.45
CA LEU A 130 -1.13 5.47 4.89
C LEU A 130 0.30 5.80 5.32
N HIS A 131 0.58 7.08 5.54
CA HIS A 131 1.89 7.53 6.00
C HIS A 131 1.98 7.37 7.52
N VAL A 132 2.57 6.25 7.94
CA VAL A 132 2.69 5.88 9.36
C VAL A 132 3.89 6.58 9.98
N VAL A 133 3.65 7.33 11.04
CA VAL A 133 4.63 8.15 11.76
C VAL A 133 4.65 7.73 13.22
N ASP A 134 5.83 7.46 13.77
CA ASP A 134 6.03 7.23 15.19
C ASP A 134 6.10 8.58 15.93
N VAL A 135 5.01 8.97 16.60
CA VAL A 135 4.96 10.26 17.30
C VAL A 135 5.63 10.25 18.66
N SER A 136 6.07 9.10 19.14
CA SER A 136 6.90 9.00 20.34
C SER A 136 8.36 9.39 20.11
N ASP A 137 8.78 9.43 18.84
CA ASP A 137 10.12 9.85 18.46
C ASP A 137 10.23 11.38 18.42
N PRO A 138 11.18 11.99 19.13
CA PRO A 138 11.38 13.45 19.09
C PRO A 138 11.60 14.02 17.69
N LEU A 139 12.15 13.22 16.77
CA LEU A 139 12.47 13.60 15.38
C LEU A 139 11.36 13.21 14.38
N TRP A 140 10.14 12.94 14.84
CA TRP A 140 9.08 12.42 13.98
C TRP A 140 8.75 13.34 12.77
N ARG A 141 8.86 14.68 12.94
CA ARG A 141 8.61 15.63 11.84
C ARG A 141 9.67 15.53 10.76
N GLU A 142 10.94 15.46 11.15
CA GLU A 142 12.07 15.33 10.23
C GLU A 142 11.98 13.99 9.47
N ARG A 143 11.62 12.91 10.18
CA ARG A 143 11.43 11.60 9.55
C ARG A 143 10.25 11.57 8.60
N MET A 144 9.17 12.25 8.92
CA MET A 144 8.01 12.40 8.04
C MET A 144 8.41 13.16 6.76
N GLU A 145 9.17 14.24 6.86
CA GLU A 145 9.68 14.99 5.72
C GLU A 145 10.63 14.14 4.84
N GLN A 146 11.52 13.37 5.46
CA GLN A 146 12.41 12.45 4.72
C GLN A 146 11.63 11.41 3.91
N VAL A 147 10.57 10.84 4.49
CA VAL A 147 9.68 9.91 3.77
C VAL A 147 8.98 10.63 2.62
N GLN A 148 8.50 11.85 2.83
CA GLN A 148 7.86 12.65 1.79
C GLN A 148 8.83 12.95 0.63
N GLN A 149 10.09 13.29 0.90
CA GLN A 149 11.11 13.47 -0.12
C GLN A 149 11.30 12.21 -0.98
N VAL A 150 11.38 11.04 -0.35
CA VAL A 150 11.49 9.78 -1.10
C VAL A 150 10.24 9.50 -1.93
N LEU A 151 9.03 9.80 -1.40
CA LEU A 151 7.78 9.67 -2.17
C LEU A 151 7.77 10.60 -3.39
N ASP A 152 8.30 11.81 -3.25
CA ASP A 152 8.42 12.77 -4.37
C ASP A 152 9.43 12.26 -5.42
N GLU A 153 10.59 11.76 -5.01
CA GLU A 153 11.62 11.19 -5.89
C GLU A 153 11.11 10.02 -6.73
N ILE A 154 10.26 9.15 -6.15
CA ILE A 154 9.68 8.02 -6.88
C ILE A 154 8.41 8.38 -7.67
N GLY A 155 7.96 9.64 -7.60
CA GLY A 155 6.75 10.12 -8.29
C GLY A 155 5.43 9.79 -7.59
N ALA A 156 5.47 9.37 -6.32
CA ALA A 156 4.29 9.04 -5.51
C ALA A 156 3.82 10.19 -4.59
N GLY A 157 4.56 11.29 -4.51
CA GLY A 157 4.27 12.39 -3.57
C GLY A 157 2.94 13.10 -3.78
N LYS A 158 2.32 12.96 -4.96
CA LYS A 158 0.98 13.52 -5.27
C LYS A 158 -0.18 12.57 -5.02
N LEU A 159 0.10 11.34 -4.61
CA LEU A 159 -0.95 10.39 -4.26
C LEU A 159 -1.71 10.86 -3.03
N ARG A 160 -3.00 10.48 -2.92
CA ARG A 160 -3.77 10.75 -1.71
C ARG A 160 -3.11 10.09 -0.51
N GLN A 161 -2.99 10.82 0.60
CA GLN A 161 -2.32 10.33 1.81
C GLN A 161 -3.18 10.60 3.04
N ILE A 162 -3.18 9.65 3.97
CA ILE A 162 -3.61 9.86 5.35
C ILE A 162 -2.37 9.77 6.22
N VAL A 163 -2.07 10.82 6.99
CA VAL A 163 -1.02 10.79 8.01
C VAL A 163 -1.55 10.04 9.23
N VAL A 164 -0.89 8.94 9.57
CA VAL A 164 -1.25 8.07 10.69
C VAL A 164 -0.22 8.25 11.79
N LEU A 165 -0.61 8.94 12.85
CA LEU A 165 0.21 9.26 14.02
C LEU A 165 0.15 8.08 15.00
N ASN A 166 1.07 7.13 14.84
CA ASN A 166 1.11 5.88 15.60
C ASN A 166 1.91 6.01 16.89
N LYS A 167 1.72 5.07 17.80
CA LYS A 167 2.29 5.00 19.16
C LYS A 167 1.82 6.16 20.06
N ALA A 168 0.60 6.64 19.82
CA ALA A 168 -0.02 7.69 20.61
C ALA A 168 -0.19 7.32 22.09
N ASP A 169 -0.21 6.02 22.42
CA ASP A 169 -0.24 5.51 23.78
C ASP A 169 1.00 5.87 24.62
N LEU A 170 2.12 6.20 23.96
CA LEU A 170 3.35 6.63 24.63
C LEU A 170 3.38 8.14 24.94
N LEU A 171 2.37 8.89 24.50
CA LEU A 171 2.26 10.33 24.71
C LEU A 171 1.33 10.68 25.85
N SER A 172 1.58 11.83 26.50
CA SER A 172 0.63 12.42 27.46
C SER A 172 -0.66 12.87 26.75
N SER A 173 -1.77 12.95 27.49
CA SER A 173 -3.05 13.44 26.96
C SER A 173 -2.95 14.83 26.33
N GLU A 174 -2.15 15.72 26.91
CA GLU A 174 -1.91 17.08 26.39
C GLU A 174 -1.19 17.06 25.04
N ALA A 175 -0.17 16.20 24.89
CA ALA A 175 0.54 16.02 23.64
C ALA A 175 -0.38 15.44 22.55
N GLN A 176 -1.23 14.46 22.89
CA GLN A 176 -2.22 13.92 21.98
C GLN A 176 -3.21 14.99 21.49
N GLN A 177 -3.72 15.85 22.39
CA GLN A 177 -4.61 16.95 22.00
C GLN A 177 -3.92 17.94 21.04
N THR A 178 -2.65 18.24 21.28
CA THR A 178 -1.87 19.12 20.39
C THR A 178 -1.71 18.54 19.00
N LEU A 179 -1.63 17.22 18.88
CA LEU A 179 -1.42 16.51 17.61
C LEU A 179 -2.73 16.19 16.86
N ALA A 180 -3.90 16.32 17.48
CA ALA A 180 -5.19 15.93 16.92
C ALA A 180 -5.53 16.60 15.57
N GLY A 181 -4.88 17.73 15.23
CA GLY A 181 -5.07 18.40 13.93
C GLY A 181 -4.10 17.99 12.82
N PHE A 182 -3.06 17.19 13.13
CA PHE A 182 -2.00 16.85 12.19
C PHE A 182 -2.24 15.53 11.45
N GLY A 183 -3.09 14.65 11.99
CA GLY A 183 -3.36 13.35 11.38
C GLY A 183 -4.24 12.47 12.26
N CYS A 184 -4.41 11.23 11.86
CA CYS A 184 -5.17 10.23 12.61
C CYS A 184 -4.30 9.64 13.74
N LEU A 185 -4.62 9.97 14.99
CA LEU A 185 -3.93 9.43 16.17
C LEU A 185 -4.38 8.00 16.43
N ILE A 186 -3.42 7.06 16.50
CA ILE A 186 -3.67 5.66 16.79
C ILE A 186 -2.62 5.07 17.73
N SER A 187 -2.98 3.93 18.32
CA SER A 187 -2.04 2.95 18.85
C SER A 187 -2.31 1.62 18.16
N ALA A 188 -1.47 1.24 17.22
CA ALA A 188 -1.58 -0.05 16.54
C ALA A 188 -1.43 -1.21 17.52
N GLN A 189 -0.56 -1.08 18.53
CA GLN A 189 -0.33 -2.10 19.55
C GLN A 189 -1.53 -2.30 20.49
N LEU A 190 -2.20 -1.21 20.88
CA LEU A 190 -3.36 -1.24 21.78
C LEU A 190 -4.69 -1.25 21.03
N HIS A 191 -4.70 -1.33 19.71
CA HIS A 191 -5.88 -1.31 18.84
C HIS A 191 -6.78 -0.08 19.06
N LYS A 192 -6.20 1.10 19.43
CA LYS A 192 -6.94 2.34 19.65
C LYS A 192 -6.94 3.22 18.41
N GLY A 193 -8.08 3.84 18.09
CA GLY A 193 -8.23 4.76 16.96
C GLY A 193 -8.27 4.10 15.58
N LEU A 194 -8.27 2.75 15.50
CA LEU A 194 -8.31 2.03 14.25
C LEU A 194 -9.64 2.17 13.52
N ASP A 195 -10.74 2.25 14.26
CA ASP A 195 -12.08 2.50 13.75
C ASP A 195 -12.17 3.87 13.04
N VAL A 196 -11.58 4.89 13.64
CA VAL A 196 -11.49 6.24 13.04
C VAL A 196 -10.65 6.20 11.77
N LEU A 197 -9.50 5.51 11.80
CA LEU A 197 -8.63 5.35 10.64
C LEU A 197 -9.36 4.64 9.50
N VAL A 198 -10.02 3.52 9.77
CA VAL A 198 -10.76 2.74 8.76
C VAL A 198 -11.90 3.56 8.16
N LYS A 199 -12.59 4.38 8.96
CA LYS A 199 -13.59 5.32 8.45
C LYS A 199 -12.97 6.37 7.53
N GLN A 200 -11.85 6.99 7.92
CA GLN A 200 -11.15 7.96 7.08
C GLN A 200 -10.65 7.34 5.77
N MET A 201 -10.19 6.07 5.79
CA MET A 201 -9.85 5.35 4.57
C MET A 201 -11.03 5.27 3.61
N GLY A 202 -12.22 4.94 4.12
CA GLY A 202 -13.45 4.93 3.35
C GLY A 202 -13.80 6.30 2.76
N ASP A 203 -13.75 7.34 3.58
CA ASP A 203 -14.05 8.72 3.18
C ASP A 203 -13.10 9.22 2.07
N VAL A 204 -11.81 8.90 2.14
CA VAL A 204 -10.79 9.33 1.16
C VAL A 204 -10.83 8.52 -0.13
N LEU A 205 -11.07 7.20 -0.05
CA LEU A 205 -11.21 6.37 -1.25
C LEU A 205 -12.45 6.74 -2.06
N GLY A 206 -13.34 7.45 -1.43
CA GLY A 206 -14.61 7.87 -1.97
C GLY A 206 -15.57 6.69 -2.00
N VAL A 207 -16.52 6.70 -1.09
CA VAL A 207 -17.82 6.16 -1.42
C VAL A 207 -18.24 6.96 -2.64
N VAL A 208 -18.22 6.36 -3.82
CA VAL A 208 -19.12 6.82 -4.86
C VAL A 208 -20.49 6.63 -4.23
N ALA A 209 -21.08 7.72 -3.73
CA ALA A 209 -22.43 7.66 -3.23
C ALA A 209 -23.24 6.95 -4.31
N PRO A 210 -24.04 5.92 -3.98
CA PRO A 210 -24.75 5.17 -5.01
C PRO A 210 -25.53 6.16 -5.87
N HIS A 211 -25.19 6.23 -7.15
CA HIS A 211 -25.88 7.06 -8.08
C HIS A 211 -27.08 6.29 -8.60
N GLN A 212 -28.26 6.87 -8.42
CA GLN A 212 -29.46 6.33 -9.00
C GLN A 212 -29.48 6.68 -10.50
N VAL A 213 -29.46 5.65 -11.34
CA VAL A 213 -29.55 5.79 -12.79
C VAL A 213 -30.89 5.21 -13.26
N ILE A 214 -31.65 5.99 -14.05
CA ILE A 214 -32.90 5.53 -14.65
C ILE A 214 -32.62 5.34 -16.13
N LEU A 215 -32.83 4.12 -16.64
CA LEU A 215 -32.66 3.79 -18.04
C LEU A 215 -34.02 3.39 -18.67
N PRO A 216 -34.31 3.82 -19.90
CA PRO A 216 -35.42 3.25 -20.65
C PRO A 216 -35.27 1.73 -20.79
N ALA A 217 -36.40 1.00 -20.82
CA ALA A 217 -36.40 -0.46 -20.97
C ALA A 217 -35.65 -0.93 -22.24
N THR A 218 -35.59 -0.09 -23.26
CA THR A 218 -34.93 -0.36 -24.54
C THR A 218 -33.41 -0.17 -24.52
N ASP A 219 -32.86 0.47 -23.46
CA ASP A 219 -31.45 0.80 -23.39
C ASP A 219 -30.61 -0.31 -22.76
N GLY A 220 -30.68 -1.48 -23.33
CA GLY A 220 -29.90 -2.65 -22.90
C GLY A 220 -28.38 -2.46 -22.99
N ARG A 221 -27.90 -1.55 -23.87
CA ARG A 221 -26.47 -1.29 -24.05
C ARG A 221 -25.87 -0.57 -22.83
N ASN A 222 -26.50 0.51 -22.37
CA ASN A 222 -26.04 1.26 -21.20
C ASN A 222 -26.25 0.45 -19.92
N ARG A 223 -27.33 -0.34 -19.82
CA ARG A 223 -27.52 -1.28 -18.72
C ARG A 223 -26.37 -2.30 -18.64
N ALA A 224 -26.01 -2.97 -19.75
CA ALA A 224 -24.90 -3.89 -19.80
C ALA A 224 -23.54 -3.21 -19.52
N TRP A 225 -23.40 -1.93 -19.87
CA TRP A 225 -22.21 -1.14 -19.56
C TRP A 225 -22.11 -0.87 -18.05
N LEU A 226 -23.19 -0.47 -17.38
CA LEU A 226 -23.23 -0.26 -15.93
C LEU A 226 -22.83 -1.52 -15.16
N TYR A 227 -23.36 -2.67 -15.52
CA TYR A 227 -22.99 -3.96 -14.92
C TYR A 227 -21.51 -4.36 -15.13
N ARG A 228 -20.86 -3.85 -16.18
CA ARG A 228 -19.44 -4.11 -16.45
C ARG A 228 -18.51 -3.08 -15.80
N SER A 229 -18.98 -1.86 -15.62
CA SER A 229 -18.14 -0.72 -15.22
C SER A 229 -18.34 -0.32 -13.76
N GLY A 230 -19.37 -0.84 -13.09
CA GLY A 230 -19.71 -0.54 -11.70
C GLY A 230 -20.35 -1.73 -11.00
N GLU A 231 -20.62 -1.57 -9.71
CA GLU A 231 -21.39 -2.49 -8.90
C GLU A 231 -22.85 -2.01 -8.86
N VAL A 232 -23.78 -2.80 -9.36
CA VAL A 232 -25.21 -2.53 -9.28
C VAL A 232 -25.73 -3.06 -7.96
N LEU A 233 -26.02 -2.16 -7.01
CA LEU A 233 -26.48 -2.50 -5.66
C LEU A 233 -27.94 -2.94 -5.62
N ASN A 234 -28.76 -2.36 -6.49
CA ASN A 234 -30.18 -2.67 -6.57
C ASN A 234 -30.71 -2.42 -7.99
N GLU A 235 -31.69 -3.18 -8.40
CA GLU A 235 -32.40 -2.98 -9.66
C GLU A 235 -33.92 -3.05 -9.43
N LYS A 236 -34.64 -2.04 -9.90
CA LYS A 236 -36.10 -1.97 -9.77
C LYS A 236 -36.74 -1.58 -11.09
N LEU A 237 -37.67 -2.38 -11.55
CA LEU A 237 -38.52 -2.03 -12.67
C LEU A 237 -39.59 -1.05 -12.21
N ARG A 238 -39.74 0.07 -12.92
CA ARG A 238 -40.72 1.10 -12.64
C ARG A 238 -42.02 0.85 -13.46
N GLU A 239 -43.12 1.45 -13.04
CA GLU A 239 -44.42 1.30 -13.69
C GLU A 239 -44.45 1.80 -15.16
N ASP A 240 -43.56 2.74 -15.49
CA ASP A 240 -43.39 3.28 -16.85
C ASP A 240 -42.51 2.38 -17.75
N GLY A 241 -42.13 1.22 -17.26
CA GLY A 241 -41.24 0.28 -17.96
C GLY A 241 -39.75 0.64 -17.94
N SER A 242 -39.35 1.76 -17.32
CA SER A 242 -37.93 2.10 -17.12
C SER A 242 -37.32 1.27 -16.01
N VAL A 243 -35.96 1.07 -16.06
CA VAL A 243 -35.22 0.36 -15.08
C VAL A 243 -34.41 1.35 -14.23
N GLN A 244 -34.61 1.31 -12.94
CA GLN A 244 -33.83 2.05 -11.95
C GLN A 244 -32.74 1.15 -11.40
N LEU A 245 -31.49 1.58 -11.52
CA LEU A 245 -30.29 0.92 -11.05
C LEU A 245 -29.61 1.74 -9.97
#